data_c4fa3d9d5dd06dda1ec6f9f6db4ae654
#
_entry.id   c4fa3d9d5dd06dda1ec6f9f6db4ae654
#
_cell.length_a   1.000
_cell.length_b   1.000
_cell.length_c   1.000
_cell.angle_alpha   90.00
_cell.angle_beta   90.00
_cell.angle_gamma   90.00
#
_symmetry.space_group_name_H-M   'P 1'
#
loop_
_entity.id
_entity.type
_entity.pdbx_description
1 polymer ?
#
loop_
_entity_poly.entity_id
_entity_poly.type
_entity_poly.pdbx_seq_one_letter_code
_entity_poly.pdbx_strand_id
1 'polypeptide(L)'
;GERSPGKVAIFATCYVNYNEPGIGHDLLKSLEHNAIPYVIVEKESCCGMPKLELGDLEGVERHKSANIPMLAKYARDGYAIVSAVPTCTLMFKQELPLLFPEDPDVRLVQQAMFDPFEYFVARHKDGMLKTDFKQPLGKVSYHIPCHGRVQNIGKKTQELLQLIGKSV
;
A
#
# COMPACT_ATOMS: atom_id res chain seq x y z
N GLY A 1 13.28 8.54 -6.34
CA GLY A 1 13.91 8.85 -5.06
C GLY A 1 14.61 7.66 -4.47
N GLU A 2 15.46 7.86 -3.50
CA GLU A 2 16.19 6.78 -2.82
C GLU A 2 15.26 5.92 -1.94
N ARG A 3 14.20 6.52 -1.40
CA ARG A 3 13.26 5.89 -0.47
C ARG A 3 11.95 5.49 -1.12
N SER A 4 11.64 6.07 -2.28
CA SER A 4 10.36 5.85 -2.95
C SER A 4 10.53 5.69 -4.46
N PRO A 5 10.04 4.60 -5.04
CA PRO A 5 9.92 4.47 -6.50
C PRO A 5 9.11 5.63 -7.09
N GLY A 6 9.47 6.06 -8.31
CA GLY A 6 8.85 7.20 -8.99
C GLY A 6 7.52 6.87 -9.68
N LYS A 7 7.06 5.63 -9.62
CA LYS A 7 5.83 5.15 -10.25
C LYS A 7 5.16 4.07 -9.40
N VAL A 8 3.85 3.94 -9.51
CA VAL A 8 3.03 3.12 -8.62
C VAL A 8 2.20 2.10 -9.40
N ALA A 9 2.18 0.85 -8.94
CA ALA A 9 1.19 -0.15 -9.29
C ALA A 9 0.19 -0.27 -8.14
N ILE A 10 -1.08 0.02 -8.42
CA ILE A 10 -2.13 0.02 -7.39
C ILE A 10 -2.76 -1.36 -7.33
N PHE A 11 -2.61 -2.01 -6.19
CA PHE A 11 -3.39 -3.19 -5.82
C PHE A 11 -4.67 -2.71 -5.15
N ALA A 12 -5.76 -2.63 -5.91
CA ALA A 12 -6.99 -1.97 -5.49
C ALA A 12 -7.67 -2.68 -4.34
N THR A 13 -7.65 -3.99 -4.31
CA THR A 13 -8.31 -4.88 -3.34
C THR A 13 -9.79 -5.11 -3.62
N CYS A 14 -10.31 -6.23 -3.14
CA CYS A 14 -11.75 -6.51 -3.21
C CYS A 14 -12.58 -5.46 -2.44
N TYR A 15 -12.05 -4.93 -1.34
CA TYR A 15 -12.75 -3.93 -0.53
C TYR A 15 -12.93 -2.61 -1.29
N VAL A 16 -11.88 -2.09 -1.90
CA VAL A 16 -11.96 -0.86 -2.69
C VAL A 16 -12.81 -1.07 -3.94
N ASN A 17 -12.65 -2.20 -4.63
CA ASN A 17 -13.40 -2.46 -5.86
C ASN A 17 -14.91 -2.61 -5.65
N TYR A 18 -15.35 -3.19 -4.52
CA TYR A 18 -16.75 -3.59 -4.35
C TYR A 18 -17.48 -2.91 -3.19
N ASN A 19 -16.75 -2.32 -2.23
CA ASN A 19 -17.37 -1.72 -1.04
C ASN A 19 -17.15 -0.21 -0.96
N GLU A 20 -15.90 0.26 -1.10
CA GLU A 20 -15.54 1.67 -0.89
C GLU A 20 -14.66 2.21 -2.03
N PRO A 21 -15.21 2.35 -3.25
CA PRO A 21 -14.45 2.87 -4.39
C PRO A 21 -13.89 4.29 -4.18
N GLY A 22 -14.53 5.07 -3.33
CA GLY A 22 -14.10 6.43 -2.97
C GLY A 22 -12.67 6.49 -2.46
N ILE A 23 -12.24 5.49 -1.68
CA ILE A 23 -10.86 5.39 -1.16
C ILE A 23 -9.87 5.27 -2.34
N GLY A 24 -10.19 4.44 -3.32
CA GLY A 24 -9.37 4.27 -4.53
C GLY A 24 -9.29 5.57 -5.32
N HIS A 25 -10.42 6.23 -5.56
CA HIS A 25 -10.46 7.52 -6.28
C HIS A 25 -9.65 8.61 -5.57
N ASP A 26 -9.69 8.68 -4.26
CA ASP A 26 -8.90 9.67 -3.50
C ASP A 26 -7.40 9.38 -3.55
N LEU A 27 -7.00 8.09 -3.55
CA LEU A 27 -5.62 7.69 -3.79
C LEU A 27 -5.16 8.12 -5.19
N LEU A 28 -5.97 7.88 -6.24
CA LEU A 28 -5.65 8.29 -7.61
C LEU A 28 -5.46 9.81 -7.71
N LYS A 29 -6.40 10.60 -7.18
CA LYS A 29 -6.30 12.08 -7.15
C LYS A 29 -5.01 12.54 -6.44
N SER A 30 -4.62 11.87 -5.35
CA SER A 30 -3.41 12.20 -4.62
C SER A 30 -2.14 11.93 -5.44
N LEU A 31 -2.11 10.82 -6.19
CA LEU A 31 -1.02 10.49 -7.10
C LEU A 31 -0.96 11.47 -8.28
N GLU A 32 -2.10 11.79 -8.89
CA GLU A 32 -2.22 12.75 -10.00
C GLU A 32 -1.77 14.15 -9.58
N HIS A 33 -2.21 14.64 -8.41
CA HIS A 33 -1.78 15.92 -7.87
C HIS A 33 -0.26 16.02 -7.74
N ASN A 34 0.37 14.92 -7.31
CA ASN A 34 1.82 14.83 -7.17
C ASN A 34 2.56 14.47 -8.47
N ALA A 35 1.86 14.36 -9.60
CA ALA A 35 2.40 13.95 -10.90
C ALA A 35 3.15 12.59 -10.82
N ILE A 36 2.64 11.66 -10.04
CA ILE A 36 3.18 10.32 -9.89
C ILE A 36 2.50 9.40 -10.90
N PRO A 37 3.22 8.85 -11.89
CA PRO A 37 2.65 7.88 -12.82
C PRO A 37 2.17 6.63 -12.09
N TYR A 38 1.00 6.13 -12.47
CA TYR A 38 0.47 4.90 -11.90
C TYR A 38 -0.19 3.99 -12.94
N VAL A 39 -0.31 2.73 -12.57
CA VAL A 39 -1.14 1.73 -13.24
C VAL A 39 -2.02 1.06 -12.19
N ILE A 40 -3.21 0.65 -12.59
CA ILE A 40 -4.05 -0.23 -11.75
C ILE A 40 -3.73 -1.66 -12.15
N VAL A 41 -3.43 -2.49 -11.15
CA VAL A 41 -3.10 -3.90 -11.36
C VAL A 41 -4.31 -4.62 -11.96
N GLU A 42 -4.12 -5.23 -13.12
CA GLU A 42 -5.16 -6.00 -13.78
C GLU A 42 -5.25 -7.44 -13.21
N LYS A 43 -6.45 -8.00 -13.19
CA LYS A 43 -6.69 -9.40 -12.81
C LYS A 43 -6.20 -9.76 -11.39
N GLU A 44 -6.25 -8.79 -10.48
CA GLU A 44 -5.95 -9.08 -9.08
C GLU A 44 -6.94 -10.08 -8.47
N SER A 45 -6.45 -10.95 -7.62
CA SER A 45 -7.26 -11.82 -6.75
C SER A 45 -7.28 -11.24 -5.33
N CYS A 46 -8.15 -11.76 -4.45
CA CYS A 46 -8.09 -11.41 -3.03
C CYS A 46 -6.67 -11.59 -2.47
N CYS A 47 -6.27 -10.75 -1.52
CA CYS A 47 -4.94 -10.88 -0.88
C CYS A 47 -4.75 -12.21 -0.12
N GLY A 48 -5.84 -12.87 0.25
CA GLY A 48 -5.82 -14.15 0.96
C GLY A 48 -5.96 -14.04 2.48
N MET A 49 -5.95 -12.83 3.07
CA MET A 49 -6.08 -12.68 4.53
C MET A 49 -7.32 -13.34 5.12
N PRO A 50 -8.54 -13.23 4.54
CA PRO A 50 -9.71 -13.94 5.09
C PRO A 50 -9.54 -15.46 5.11
N LYS A 51 -8.76 -16.01 4.17
CA LYS A 51 -8.43 -17.44 4.14
C LYS A 51 -7.45 -17.80 5.25
N LEU A 52 -6.46 -16.96 5.47
CA LEU A 52 -5.49 -17.15 6.56
C LEU A 52 -6.18 -17.12 7.93
N GLU A 53 -7.07 -16.16 8.16
CA GLU A 53 -7.83 -16.04 9.42
C GLU A 53 -8.72 -17.24 9.70
N LEU A 54 -9.19 -17.93 8.66
CA LEU A 54 -9.96 -19.19 8.77
C LEU A 54 -9.08 -20.45 8.81
N GLY A 55 -7.75 -20.32 8.70
CA GLY A 55 -6.84 -21.46 8.64
C GLY A 55 -6.86 -22.22 7.30
N ASP A 56 -7.47 -21.66 6.25
CA ASP A 56 -7.51 -22.23 4.89
C ASP A 56 -6.21 -21.93 4.15
N LEU A 57 -5.15 -22.66 4.46
CA LEU A 57 -3.81 -22.44 3.88
C LEU A 57 -3.79 -22.77 2.37
N GLU A 58 -4.57 -23.72 1.90
CA GLU A 58 -4.70 -23.98 0.47
C GLU A 58 -5.35 -22.80 -0.26
N GLY A 59 -6.34 -22.16 0.36
CA GLY A 59 -6.93 -20.93 -0.13
C GLY A 59 -5.92 -19.77 -0.19
N VAL A 60 -5.07 -19.66 0.83
CA VAL A 60 -3.97 -18.68 0.83
C VAL A 60 -3.02 -18.92 -0.34
N GLU A 61 -2.59 -20.18 -0.55
CA GLU A 61 -1.67 -20.53 -1.63
C GLU A 61 -2.28 -20.27 -3.02
N ARG A 62 -3.56 -20.52 -3.23
CA ARG A 62 -4.25 -20.18 -4.48
C ARG A 62 -4.22 -18.68 -4.75
N HIS A 63 -4.52 -17.86 -3.75
CA HIS A 63 -4.47 -16.39 -3.91
C HIS A 63 -3.04 -15.87 -4.11
N LYS A 64 -2.07 -16.41 -3.38
CA LYS A 64 -0.64 -16.13 -3.59
C LYS A 64 -0.23 -16.42 -5.02
N SER A 65 -0.55 -17.63 -5.53
CA SER A 65 -0.18 -18.06 -6.89
C SER A 65 -0.82 -17.22 -7.99
N ALA A 66 -1.99 -16.62 -7.74
CA ALA A 66 -2.63 -15.69 -8.67
C ALA A 66 -1.98 -14.31 -8.64
N ASN A 67 -1.61 -13.79 -7.45
CA ASN A 67 -1.16 -12.40 -7.30
C ASN A 67 0.36 -12.22 -7.41
N ILE A 68 1.15 -13.10 -6.79
CA ILE A 68 2.60 -12.88 -6.62
C ILE A 68 3.35 -12.80 -7.95
N PRO A 69 3.16 -13.69 -8.95
CA PRO A 69 3.90 -13.58 -10.21
C PRO A 69 3.66 -12.26 -10.95
N MET A 70 2.44 -11.76 -10.91
CA MET A 70 2.05 -10.50 -11.52
C MET A 70 2.65 -9.30 -10.76
N LEU A 71 2.51 -9.28 -9.43
CA LEU A 71 3.05 -8.20 -8.60
C LEU A 71 4.58 -8.17 -8.65
N ALA A 72 5.24 -9.33 -8.68
CA ALA A 72 6.70 -9.43 -8.84
C ALA A 72 7.19 -8.82 -10.15
N LYS A 73 6.41 -8.94 -11.24
CA LYS A 73 6.73 -8.26 -12.50
C LYS A 73 6.74 -6.74 -12.33
N TYR A 74 5.70 -6.15 -11.71
CA TYR A 74 5.69 -4.71 -11.43
C TYR A 74 6.86 -4.29 -10.53
N ALA A 75 7.19 -5.10 -9.52
CA ALA A 75 8.33 -4.82 -8.64
C ALA A 75 9.67 -4.83 -9.40
N ARG A 76 9.90 -5.81 -10.30
CA ARG A 76 11.09 -5.84 -11.19
C ARG A 76 11.17 -4.66 -12.12
N ASP A 77 10.00 -4.19 -12.58
CA ASP A 77 9.90 -3.01 -13.45
C ASP A 77 10.06 -1.69 -12.67
N GLY A 78 10.36 -1.75 -11.37
CA GLY A 78 10.66 -0.59 -10.52
C GLY A 78 9.43 0.19 -10.04
N TYR A 79 8.25 -0.43 -9.98
CA TYR A 79 7.06 0.15 -9.36
C TYR A 79 7.07 -0.03 -7.85
N ALA A 80 6.60 0.98 -7.11
CA ALA A 80 6.04 0.74 -5.78
C ALA A 80 4.67 0.07 -5.95
N ILE A 81 4.41 -0.98 -5.20
CA ILE A 81 3.07 -1.59 -5.13
C ILE A 81 2.35 -0.95 -3.96
N VAL A 82 1.23 -0.28 -4.22
CA VAL A 82 0.49 0.45 -3.17
C VAL A 82 -0.90 -0.14 -3.00
N SER A 83 -1.27 -0.44 -1.77
CA SER A 83 -2.62 -0.87 -1.42
C SER A 83 -3.19 -0.01 -0.31
N ALA A 84 -4.40 0.51 -0.49
CA ALA A 84 -5.07 1.40 0.46
C ALA A 84 -5.67 0.66 1.68
N VAL A 85 -5.68 -0.68 1.66
CA VAL A 85 -6.27 -1.49 2.73
C VAL A 85 -5.17 -2.10 3.60
N PRO A 86 -5.05 -1.71 4.88
CA PRO A 86 -3.97 -2.17 5.78
C PRO A 86 -3.89 -3.69 5.91
N THR A 87 -5.02 -4.38 5.87
CA THR A 87 -5.10 -5.84 5.90
C THR A 87 -4.36 -6.49 4.72
N CYS A 88 -4.58 -5.96 3.51
CA CYS A 88 -3.92 -6.47 2.30
C CYS A 88 -2.42 -6.13 2.31
N THR A 89 -2.07 -4.91 2.73
CA THR A 89 -0.67 -4.51 2.86
C THR A 89 0.07 -5.43 3.85
N LEU A 90 -0.54 -5.74 5.01
CA LEU A 90 0.02 -6.66 6.00
C LEU A 90 0.25 -8.05 5.39
N MET A 91 -0.74 -8.58 4.64
CA MET A 91 -0.63 -9.89 4.01
C MET A 91 0.63 -10.01 3.14
N PHE A 92 0.88 -9.02 2.27
CA PHE A 92 2.04 -9.04 1.38
C PHE A 92 3.36 -8.68 2.08
N LYS A 93 3.33 -7.83 3.12
CA LYS A 93 4.54 -7.39 3.82
C LYS A 93 5.03 -8.38 4.88
N GLN A 94 4.13 -9.13 5.52
CA GLN A 94 4.51 -9.98 6.66
C GLN A 94 4.01 -11.40 6.54
N GLU A 95 2.73 -11.63 6.29
CA GLU A 95 2.15 -12.96 6.39
C GLU A 95 2.65 -13.90 5.29
N LEU A 96 2.60 -13.49 4.03
CA LEU A 96 3.13 -14.32 2.93
C LEU A 96 4.63 -14.60 3.04
N PRO A 97 5.49 -13.62 3.41
CA PRO A 97 6.91 -13.91 3.66
C PRO A 97 7.19 -14.89 4.80
N LEU A 98 6.31 -14.96 5.81
CA LEU A 98 6.42 -15.94 6.90
C LEU A 98 5.97 -17.33 6.45
N LEU A 99 4.91 -17.40 5.64
CA LEU A 99 4.36 -18.66 5.14
C LEU A 99 5.21 -19.26 4.01
N PHE A 100 5.82 -18.41 3.18
CA PHE A 100 6.59 -18.80 2.01
C PHE A 100 7.98 -18.14 2.01
N PRO A 101 8.84 -18.45 3.01
CA PRO A 101 10.12 -17.76 3.21
C PRO A 101 11.12 -17.99 2.07
N GLU A 102 11.01 -19.11 1.36
CA GLU A 102 11.93 -19.47 0.28
C GLU A 102 11.48 -18.97 -1.10
N ASP A 103 10.31 -18.34 -1.21
CA ASP A 103 9.82 -17.83 -2.49
C ASP A 103 10.42 -16.44 -2.79
N PRO A 104 11.30 -16.31 -3.79
CA PRO A 104 11.98 -15.06 -4.10
C PRO A 104 11.03 -13.98 -4.60
N ASP A 105 9.94 -14.35 -5.25
CA ASP A 105 8.94 -13.40 -5.74
C ASP A 105 8.09 -12.82 -4.60
N VAL A 106 7.80 -13.62 -3.58
CA VAL A 106 7.17 -13.13 -2.34
C VAL A 106 8.08 -12.10 -1.66
N ARG A 107 9.39 -12.35 -1.58
CA ARG A 107 10.36 -11.41 -1.02
C ARG A 107 10.45 -10.11 -1.83
N LEU A 108 10.44 -10.23 -3.15
CA LEU A 108 10.48 -9.07 -4.03
C LEU A 108 9.23 -8.20 -3.87
N VAL A 109 8.05 -8.82 -3.82
CA VAL A 109 6.77 -8.11 -3.59
C VAL A 109 6.76 -7.48 -2.20
N GLN A 110 7.25 -8.17 -1.16
CA GLN A 110 7.39 -7.62 0.19
C GLN A 110 8.14 -6.30 0.20
N GLN A 111 9.27 -6.23 -0.50
CA GLN A 111 10.14 -5.05 -0.56
C GLN A 111 9.51 -3.89 -1.35
N ALA A 112 8.68 -4.21 -2.35
CA ALA A 112 8.02 -3.23 -3.20
C ALA A 112 6.66 -2.75 -2.65
N MET A 113 6.10 -3.41 -1.63
CA MET A 113 4.78 -3.12 -1.07
C MET A 113 4.81 -1.98 -0.07
N PHE A 114 3.90 -1.02 -0.26
CA PHE A 114 3.73 0.16 0.59
C PHE A 114 2.28 0.34 1.03
N ASP A 115 2.10 0.77 2.26
CA ASP A 115 0.92 1.52 2.67
C ASP A 115 0.94 2.91 2.00
N PRO A 116 -0.20 3.51 1.61
CA PRO A 116 -0.22 4.82 0.95
C PRO A 116 0.47 5.92 1.76
N PHE A 117 0.25 5.97 3.07
CA PHE A 117 0.87 6.98 3.93
C PHE A 117 2.39 6.74 4.07
N GLU A 118 2.81 5.48 4.14
CA GLU A 118 4.22 5.13 4.09
C GLU A 118 4.87 5.62 2.80
N TYR A 119 4.23 5.39 1.66
CA TYR A 119 4.71 5.83 0.36
C TYR A 119 4.81 7.37 0.26
N PHE A 120 3.76 8.10 0.63
CA PHE A 120 3.78 9.56 0.59
C PHE A 120 4.80 10.17 1.56
N VAL A 121 4.98 9.60 2.76
CA VAL A 121 6.04 10.05 3.69
C VAL A 121 7.43 9.78 3.11
N ALA A 122 7.64 8.65 2.43
CA ALA A 122 8.90 8.37 1.74
C ALA A 122 9.14 9.38 0.61
N ARG A 123 8.12 9.71 -0.20
CA ARG A 123 8.18 10.76 -1.22
C ARG A 123 8.53 12.12 -0.62
N HIS A 124 7.93 12.46 0.52
CA HIS A 124 8.26 13.71 1.22
C HIS A 124 9.72 13.76 1.66
N LYS A 125 10.23 12.68 2.24
CA LYS A 125 11.64 12.57 2.66
C LYS A 125 12.64 12.62 1.51
N ASP A 126 12.19 12.23 0.33
CA ASP A 126 12.96 12.40 -0.93
C ASP A 126 12.81 13.81 -1.55
N GLY A 127 12.04 14.70 -0.94
CA GLY A 127 11.79 16.06 -1.45
C GLY A 127 10.88 16.09 -2.68
N MET A 128 10.09 15.03 -2.90
CA MET A 128 9.30 14.81 -4.13
C MET A 128 7.79 14.79 -3.87
N LEU A 129 7.32 15.21 -2.70
CA LEU A 129 5.90 15.35 -2.38
C LEU A 129 5.53 16.85 -2.41
N LYS A 130 4.47 17.19 -3.12
CA LYS A 130 3.86 18.52 -3.03
C LYS A 130 3.16 18.67 -1.69
N THR A 131 3.44 19.77 -1.02
CA THR A 131 2.86 20.11 0.29
C THR A 131 2.00 21.38 0.23
N ASP A 132 1.46 21.69 -0.94
CA ASP A 132 0.58 22.83 -1.24
C ASP A 132 -0.87 22.58 -0.78
N PHE A 133 -1.03 22.21 0.49
CA PHE A 133 -2.33 21.97 1.09
C PHE A 133 -3.13 23.27 1.18
N LYS A 134 -4.40 23.20 0.75
CA LYS A 134 -5.25 24.42 0.63
C LYS A 134 -5.86 24.84 1.95
N GLN A 135 -6.03 23.92 2.90
CA GLN A 135 -6.73 24.17 4.17
C GLN A 135 -6.08 23.39 5.31
N PRO A 136 -6.03 23.98 6.54
CA PRO A 136 -5.61 23.23 7.71
C PRO A 136 -6.68 22.20 8.08
N LEU A 137 -6.24 21.06 8.59
CA LEU A 137 -7.18 20.02 9.06
C LEU A 137 -7.84 20.33 10.41
N GLY A 138 -7.32 21.33 11.15
CA GLY A 138 -7.78 21.61 12.52
C GLY A 138 -7.41 20.46 13.47
N LYS A 139 -8.32 20.15 14.41
CA LYS A 139 -8.13 19.03 15.34
C LYS A 139 -8.55 17.72 14.69
N VAL A 140 -7.63 16.79 14.58
CA VAL A 140 -7.87 15.48 13.99
C VAL A 140 -7.65 14.40 15.05
N SER A 141 -8.62 13.49 15.20
CA SER A 141 -8.46 12.24 15.94
C SER A 141 -8.22 11.11 14.96
N TYR A 142 -7.16 10.33 15.18
CA TYR A 142 -6.80 9.21 14.32
C TYR A 142 -6.72 7.91 15.12
N HIS A 143 -7.54 6.94 14.74
CA HIS A 143 -7.46 5.57 15.24
C HIS A 143 -6.54 4.74 14.34
N ILE A 144 -5.46 4.20 14.92
CA ILE A 144 -4.53 3.34 14.18
C ILE A 144 -5.18 1.96 14.01
N PRO A 145 -5.47 1.52 12.78
CA PRO A 145 -6.05 0.19 12.56
C PRO A 145 -5.08 -0.91 13.01
N CYS A 146 -5.61 -2.02 13.52
CA CYS A 146 -4.80 -3.13 14.05
C CYS A 146 -3.75 -3.61 13.04
N HIS A 147 -4.16 -3.88 11.80
CA HIS A 147 -3.27 -4.35 10.73
C HIS A 147 -2.28 -3.27 10.25
N GLY A 148 -2.59 -1.99 10.42
CA GLY A 148 -1.62 -0.90 10.20
C GLY A 148 -0.55 -0.84 11.31
N ARG A 149 -0.95 -1.09 12.56
CA ARG A 149 -0.04 -1.07 13.71
C ARG A 149 1.02 -2.16 13.64
N VAL A 150 0.62 -3.38 13.28
CA VAL A 150 1.53 -4.54 13.24
C VAL A 150 2.45 -4.56 12.02
N GLN A 151 2.24 -3.70 11.02
CA GLN A 151 3.17 -3.57 9.88
C GLN A 151 4.54 -3.00 10.27
N ASN A 152 4.68 -2.46 11.47
CA ASN A 152 5.93 -1.89 12.00
C ASN A 152 6.53 -0.77 11.10
N ILE A 153 5.69 -0.04 10.40
CA ILE A 153 6.08 1.09 9.53
C ILE A 153 6.19 2.42 10.28
N GLY A 154 5.86 2.43 11.57
CA GLY A 154 5.78 3.63 12.40
C GLY A 154 4.48 4.42 12.17
N LYS A 155 4.44 5.65 12.69
CA LYS A 155 3.24 6.51 12.70
C LYS A 155 3.10 7.31 11.40
N LYS A 156 3.13 6.64 10.24
CA LYS A 156 3.16 7.31 8.91
C LYS A 156 1.96 8.21 8.64
N THR A 157 0.76 7.76 9.01
CA THR A 157 -0.44 8.60 8.91
C THR A 157 -0.31 9.87 9.73
N GLN A 158 0.17 9.76 10.98
CA GLN A 158 0.40 10.93 11.83
C GLN A 158 1.46 11.87 11.25
N GLU A 159 2.57 11.33 10.72
CA GLU A 159 3.60 12.12 10.05
C GLU A 159 3.01 12.92 8.88
N LEU A 160 2.19 12.30 8.04
CA LEU A 160 1.55 12.98 6.90
C LEU A 160 0.53 14.03 7.35
N LEU A 161 -0.33 13.72 8.33
CA LEU A 161 -1.30 14.67 8.86
C LEU A 161 -0.62 15.92 9.49
N GLN A 162 0.54 15.72 10.13
CA GLN A 162 1.33 16.84 10.66
C GLN A 162 1.92 17.74 9.57
N LEU A 163 2.21 17.22 8.38
CA LEU A 163 2.64 18.05 7.25
C LEU A 163 1.53 18.99 6.80
N ILE A 164 0.29 18.50 6.74
CA ILE A 164 -0.88 19.32 6.37
C ILE A 164 -1.07 20.46 7.38
N GLY A 165 -0.91 20.19 8.67
CA GLY A 165 -1.05 21.21 9.72
C GLY A 165 0.08 22.26 9.75
N LYS A 166 1.24 21.96 9.17
CA LYS A 166 2.39 22.89 9.13
C LYS A 166 2.42 23.78 7.89
N SER A 167 1.69 23.40 6.85
CA SER A 167 1.74 24.07 5.54
C SER A 167 0.70 25.19 5.39
N VAL A 168 -0.01 25.54 6.47
CA VAL A 168 -1.06 26.56 6.48
C VAL A 168 -0.77 27.60 7.56
#